data_e30dc3a6e1b1b0e0852d75df907bd751
#
_entry.id   e30dc3a6e1b1b0e0852d75df907bd751
#
_cell.length_a   1.000
_cell.length_b   1.000
_cell.length_c   1.000
_cell.angle_alpha   90.00
_cell.angle_beta   90.00
_cell.angle_gamma   90.00
#
_symmetry.space_group_name_H-M   'P 1'
#
loop_
_entity.id
_entity.type
_entity.pdbx_description
1 polymer ?
#
loop_
_entity_poly.entity_id
_entity_poly.type
_entity_poly.pdbx_seq_one_letter_code
_entity_poly.pdbx_strand_id
1 'polypeptide(L)'
;MRWYYAVAVAVLVALSGCATSGGLGNFGAETGVRETPAGAVRVPYTSVISYYGYAEPGAQPDAVINGRDHWFIYLWVPVVAPEVGVRMISPVPEGTEPQEGDFVAASYADGSATDPDTFFDTWIALERATAIVNPGDIRDAVATTPWLTLASNDDSSEMPPQPSGSQYNSLLRVTADAEPLVRGLYRIAFTTYRSGPVQGTFLAQVGAPIELPGTVVARDIETLLAAIEE
;
A
#
# COMPACT_ATOMS: atom_id res chain seq x y z
N MET A 1 -16.43 -52.12 -36.23
CA MET A 1 -16.74 -51.52 -34.94
C MET A 1 -15.50 -50.77 -34.42
N ARG A 2 -15.46 -49.44 -34.53
CA ARG A 2 -14.35 -48.60 -34.06
C ARG A 2 -14.83 -47.82 -32.85
N TRP A 3 -14.28 -48.10 -31.72
CA TRP A 3 -14.56 -47.37 -30.47
C TRP A 3 -13.62 -46.17 -30.40
N TYR A 4 -14.17 -44.97 -30.34
CA TYR A 4 -13.47 -43.74 -30.07
C TYR A 4 -13.55 -43.49 -28.55
N TYR A 5 -12.41 -43.52 -27.90
CA TYR A 5 -12.27 -43.03 -26.53
C TYR A 5 -12.10 -41.53 -26.58
N ALA A 6 -13.07 -40.79 -26.11
CA ALA A 6 -12.95 -39.37 -25.83
C ALA A 6 -12.26 -39.19 -24.47
N VAL A 7 -11.04 -38.67 -24.50
CA VAL A 7 -10.33 -38.27 -23.30
C VAL A 7 -10.77 -36.85 -22.96
N ALA A 8 -11.57 -36.70 -21.87
CA ALA A 8 -11.91 -35.42 -21.32
C ALA A 8 -10.74 -34.95 -20.44
N VAL A 9 -10.01 -33.95 -20.90
CA VAL A 9 -9.02 -33.25 -20.09
C VAL A 9 -9.76 -32.22 -19.24
N ALA A 10 -9.92 -32.52 -17.97
CA ALA A 10 -10.40 -31.54 -16.98
C ALA A 10 -9.25 -30.59 -16.64
N VAL A 11 -9.29 -29.38 -17.14
CA VAL A 11 -8.41 -28.29 -16.70
C VAL A 11 -8.93 -27.80 -15.34
N LEU A 12 -8.25 -28.20 -14.28
CA LEU A 12 -8.42 -27.59 -12.95
C LEU A 12 -7.76 -26.21 -12.99
N VAL A 13 -8.55 -25.18 -13.18
CA VAL A 13 -8.13 -23.81 -12.87
C VAL A 13 -8.14 -23.67 -11.36
N ALA A 14 -6.97 -23.72 -10.76
CA ALA A 14 -6.79 -23.32 -9.37
C ALA A 14 -7.03 -21.81 -9.30
N LEU A 15 -8.24 -21.42 -8.92
CA LEU A 15 -8.55 -20.06 -8.46
C LEU A 15 -7.88 -19.93 -7.09
N SER A 16 -6.67 -19.38 -7.06
CA SER A 16 -6.10 -18.79 -5.85
C SER A 16 -7.02 -17.64 -5.47
N GLY A 17 -7.96 -17.91 -4.58
CA GLY A 17 -8.82 -16.90 -4.01
C GLY A 17 -7.98 -15.96 -3.17
N CYS A 18 -7.68 -14.79 -3.69
CA CYS A 18 -7.37 -13.65 -2.84
C CYS A 18 -8.57 -13.47 -1.92
N ALA A 19 -8.36 -13.62 -0.62
CA ALA A 19 -9.34 -13.27 0.38
C ALA A 19 -9.70 -11.80 0.17
N THR A 20 -10.87 -11.54 -0.37
CA THR A 20 -11.42 -10.19 -0.44
C THR A 20 -11.74 -9.80 0.99
N SER A 21 -10.90 -8.97 1.58
CA SER A 21 -11.22 -8.28 2.84
C SER A 21 -12.53 -7.54 2.63
N GLY A 22 -13.54 -7.92 3.41
CA GLY A 22 -14.86 -7.33 3.31
C GLY A 22 -14.85 -5.84 3.62
N GLY A 23 -15.67 -5.09 2.89
CA GLY A 23 -16.19 -3.81 3.36
C GLY A 23 -15.54 -2.53 2.88
N LEU A 24 -14.35 -2.55 2.30
CA LEU A 24 -13.81 -1.35 1.66
C LEU A 24 -14.18 -1.39 0.18
N GLY A 25 -14.93 -0.41 -0.28
CA GLY A 25 -15.18 -0.19 -1.69
C GLY A 25 -13.90 -0.39 -2.50
N ASN A 26 -14.00 -1.01 -3.65
CA ASN A 26 -12.84 -1.40 -4.45
C ASN A 26 -11.82 -0.27 -4.53
N PHE A 27 -10.66 -0.45 -3.89
CA PHE A 27 -9.56 0.50 -3.97
C PHE A 27 -9.31 0.83 -5.45
N GLY A 28 -9.38 2.12 -5.79
CA GLY A 28 -9.30 2.57 -7.16
C GLY A 28 -10.59 2.52 -7.97
N ALA A 29 -11.64 1.79 -7.56
CA ALA A 29 -12.92 1.84 -8.27
C ALA A 29 -13.61 3.20 -8.10
N GLU A 30 -13.44 3.82 -6.92
CA GLU A 30 -13.96 5.16 -6.64
C GLU A 30 -12.98 6.26 -7.05
N THR A 31 -11.69 5.95 -7.13
CA THR A 31 -10.60 6.91 -7.30
C THR A 31 -9.93 6.87 -8.66
N GLY A 32 -10.07 5.78 -9.39
CA GLY A 32 -9.50 5.60 -10.72
C GLY A 32 -10.27 6.33 -11.83
N VAL A 33 -10.74 7.55 -11.57
CA VAL A 33 -11.41 8.35 -12.62
C VAL A 33 -10.37 8.85 -13.61
N ARG A 34 -10.55 8.48 -14.89
CA ARG A 34 -9.74 8.98 -16.00
C ARG A 34 -10.63 9.79 -16.94
N GLU A 35 -10.20 10.98 -17.24
CA GLU A 35 -10.83 11.79 -18.29
C GLU A 35 -10.43 11.23 -19.65
N THR A 36 -11.42 10.91 -20.45
CA THR A 36 -11.22 10.49 -21.84
C THR A 36 -12.03 11.38 -22.77
N PRO A 37 -11.75 11.42 -24.07
CA PRO A 37 -12.61 12.15 -25.03
C PRO A 37 -14.09 11.72 -25.01
N ALA A 38 -14.38 10.53 -24.48
CA ALA A 38 -15.74 10.00 -24.33
C ALA A 38 -16.36 10.29 -22.95
N GLY A 39 -15.65 11.04 -22.08
CA GLY A 39 -16.05 11.36 -20.70
C GLY A 39 -15.21 10.66 -19.65
N ALA A 40 -15.58 10.86 -18.39
CA ALA A 40 -14.88 10.27 -17.25
C ALA A 40 -15.16 8.76 -17.16
N VAL A 41 -14.10 7.96 -17.12
CA VAL A 41 -14.16 6.50 -16.96
C VAL A 41 -13.51 6.10 -15.64
N ARG A 42 -14.17 5.27 -14.85
CA ARG A 42 -13.58 4.68 -13.63
C ARG A 42 -12.80 3.43 -14.01
N VAL A 43 -11.52 3.43 -13.66
CA VAL A 43 -10.62 2.30 -13.87
C VAL A 43 -10.22 1.76 -12.49
N PRO A 44 -10.74 0.60 -12.07
CA PRO A 44 -10.35 0.01 -10.79
C PRO A 44 -8.87 -0.42 -10.83
N TYR A 45 -8.24 -0.42 -9.66
CA TYR A 45 -6.93 -1.04 -9.53
C TYR A 45 -7.07 -2.56 -9.55
N THR A 46 -6.27 -3.20 -10.39
CA THR A 46 -6.30 -4.65 -10.58
C THR A 46 -5.22 -5.38 -9.77
N SER A 47 -4.21 -4.63 -9.31
CA SER A 47 -3.15 -5.14 -8.45
C SER A 47 -3.12 -4.28 -7.20
N VAL A 48 -3.45 -4.86 -6.05
CA VAL A 48 -3.49 -4.18 -4.74
C VAL A 48 -2.85 -5.06 -3.69
N ILE A 49 -1.90 -4.47 -2.96
CA ILE A 49 -1.27 -5.09 -1.80
C ILE A 49 -1.69 -4.30 -0.56
N SER A 50 -2.10 -5.01 0.47
CA SER A 50 -2.60 -4.43 1.72
C SER A 50 -1.72 -4.85 2.88
N TYR A 51 -1.45 -3.90 3.78
CA TYR A 51 -0.79 -4.15 5.06
C TYR A 51 -1.66 -3.59 6.18
N TYR A 52 -1.81 -4.38 7.21
CA TYR A 52 -2.48 -4.00 8.44
C TYR A 52 -1.46 -3.44 9.42
N GLY A 53 -1.81 -2.41 10.14
CA GLY A 53 -0.95 -1.80 11.14
C GLY A 53 -1.67 -1.58 12.45
N TYR A 54 -0.92 -1.72 13.52
CA TYR A 54 -1.31 -1.25 14.85
C TYR A 54 -0.13 -0.55 15.51
N ALA A 55 -0.33 0.68 15.86
CA ALA A 55 0.63 1.49 16.57
C ALA A 55 0.04 1.92 17.90
N GLU A 56 0.82 1.80 18.95
CA GLU A 56 0.50 2.26 20.30
C GLU A 56 1.66 3.07 20.87
N PRO A 57 1.49 3.78 21.99
CA PRO A 57 2.58 4.43 22.66
C PRO A 57 3.69 3.43 22.98
N GLY A 58 4.89 3.63 22.40
CA GLY A 58 6.04 2.73 22.53
C GLY A 58 6.19 1.66 21.46
N ALA A 59 5.26 1.55 20.50
CA ALA A 59 5.46 0.75 19.28
C ALA A 59 6.72 1.24 18.56
N GLN A 60 7.49 0.29 17.99
CA GLN A 60 8.74 0.61 17.31
C GLN A 60 8.44 1.01 15.85
N PRO A 61 8.55 2.29 15.48
CA PRO A 61 8.43 2.72 14.09
C PRO A 61 9.71 2.37 13.31
N ASP A 62 9.61 2.38 12.00
CA ASP A 62 10.78 2.23 11.12
C ASP A 62 11.71 3.45 11.22
N ALA A 63 11.14 4.64 11.45
CA ALA A 63 11.87 5.86 11.67
C ALA A 63 11.04 6.88 12.46
N VAL A 64 11.72 7.79 13.14
CA VAL A 64 11.11 9.00 13.70
C VAL A 64 11.61 10.20 12.88
N ILE A 65 10.70 10.85 12.15
CA ILE A 65 11.03 11.99 11.28
C ILE A 65 10.21 13.20 11.74
N ASN A 66 10.91 14.28 12.10
CA ASN A 66 10.28 15.51 12.61
C ASN A 66 9.33 15.26 13.80
N GLY A 67 9.69 14.32 14.68
CA GLY A 67 8.90 13.97 15.87
C GLY A 67 7.65 13.16 15.58
N ARG A 68 7.53 12.56 14.40
CA ARG A 68 6.43 11.64 14.02
C ARG A 68 6.98 10.25 13.76
N ASP A 69 6.25 9.25 14.23
CA ASP A 69 6.54 7.85 13.96
C ASP A 69 6.14 7.52 12.52
N HIS A 70 7.03 6.85 11.80
CA HIS A 70 6.82 6.47 10.40
C HIS A 70 6.98 4.98 10.21
N TRP A 71 6.09 4.41 9.39
CA TRP A 71 6.20 3.07 8.84
C TRP A 71 6.38 3.17 7.33
N PHE A 72 7.17 2.26 6.75
CA PHE A 72 7.47 2.27 5.32
C PHE A 72 7.00 0.99 4.62
N ILE A 73 6.53 1.14 3.41
CA ILE A 73 6.42 0.10 2.42
C ILE A 73 7.37 0.46 1.28
N TYR A 74 8.15 -0.49 0.83
CA TYR A 74 9.09 -0.31 -0.26
C TYR A 74 8.52 -0.84 -1.57
N LEU A 75 8.82 -0.13 -2.65
CA LEU A 75 8.34 -0.43 -3.99
C LEU A 75 9.52 -0.37 -4.96
N TRP A 76 9.79 -1.46 -5.65
CA TRP A 76 10.71 -1.47 -6.78
C TRP A 76 9.94 -1.35 -8.08
N VAL A 77 10.26 -0.35 -8.90
CA VAL A 77 9.69 -0.14 -10.24
C VAL A 77 10.77 -0.43 -11.27
N PRO A 78 10.65 -1.53 -12.07
CA PRO A 78 11.70 -1.94 -13.01
C PRO A 78 11.73 -1.13 -14.30
N VAL A 79 10.59 -0.50 -14.63
CA VAL A 79 10.39 0.33 -15.83
C VAL A 79 9.61 1.57 -15.46
N VAL A 80 8.78 2.10 -16.34
CA VAL A 80 7.89 3.23 -16.04
C VAL A 80 6.53 2.70 -15.57
N ALA A 81 6.09 3.13 -14.40
CA ALA A 81 4.73 2.89 -13.93
C ALA A 81 3.79 4.02 -14.39
N PRO A 82 2.64 3.72 -14.99
CA PRO A 82 1.70 4.74 -15.44
C PRO A 82 1.01 5.46 -14.29
N GLU A 83 0.75 4.74 -13.20
CA GLU A 83 0.09 5.24 -12.01
C GLU A 83 0.37 4.33 -10.82
N VAL A 84 0.53 4.93 -9.66
CA VAL A 84 0.52 4.26 -8.36
C VAL A 84 -0.47 4.97 -7.45
N GLY A 85 -1.35 4.20 -6.83
CA GLY A 85 -2.27 4.65 -5.81
C GLY A 85 -1.84 4.15 -4.44
N VAL A 86 -1.97 5.01 -3.44
CA VAL A 86 -1.68 4.69 -2.05
C VAL A 86 -2.80 5.20 -1.18
N ARG A 87 -3.28 4.40 -0.25
CA ARG A 87 -4.26 4.88 0.72
C ARG A 87 -3.94 4.40 2.13
N MET A 88 -4.38 5.18 3.10
CA MET A 88 -4.33 4.86 4.51
C MET A 88 -5.67 5.16 5.15
N ILE A 89 -6.20 4.21 5.90
CA ILE A 89 -7.45 4.32 6.64
C ILE A 89 -7.16 4.01 8.10
N SER A 90 -7.70 4.81 9.01
CA SER A 90 -7.70 4.59 10.46
C SER A 90 -9.09 4.90 11.02
N PRO A 91 -9.69 4.02 11.83
CA PRO A 91 -9.20 2.69 12.19
C PRO A 91 -9.33 1.68 11.03
N VAL A 92 -8.75 0.51 11.21
CA VAL A 92 -8.93 -0.62 10.26
C VAL A 92 -10.40 -1.01 10.24
N PRO A 93 -10.97 -1.32 9.07
CA PRO A 93 -12.33 -1.79 8.94
C PRO A 93 -12.60 -3.06 9.76
N GLU A 94 -13.78 -3.12 10.35
CA GLU A 94 -14.24 -4.28 11.11
C GLU A 94 -14.09 -5.58 10.31
N GLY A 95 -13.63 -6.64 10.99
CA GLY A 95 -13.43 -7.96 10.38
C GLY A 95 -12.12 -8.11 9.58
N THR A 96 -11.23 -7.11 9.61
CA THR A 96 -9.89 -7.23 9.04
C THR A 96 -8.95 -7.82 10.09
N GLU A 97 -8.28 -8.92 9.76
CA GLU A 97 -7.35 -9.62 10.65
C GLU A 97 -5.91 -9.44 10.17
N PRO A 98 -4.94 -9.25 11.10
CA PRO A 98 -3.52 -9.16 10.76
C PRO A 98 -3.02 -10.45 10.09
N GLN A 99 -2.06 -10.31 9.21
CA GLN A 99 -1.38 -11.40 8.51
C GLN A 99 0.13 -11.33 8.74
N GLU A 100 0.85 -12.37 8.33
CA GLU A 100 2.30 -12.36 8.34
C GLU A 100 2.84 -11.20 7.49
N GLY A 101 3.81 -10.47 8.03
CA GLY A 101 4.40 -9.31 7.36
C GLY A 101 3.73 -7.96 7.66
N ASP A 102 2.61 -7.94 8.40
CA ASP A 102 1.95 -6.71 8.76
C ASP A 102 2.72 -5.90 9.83
N PHE A 103 2.37 -4.61 9.97
CA PHE A 103 2.96 -3.66 10.94
C PHE A 103 2.36 -3.85 12.34
N VAL A 104 2.42 -5.01 12.91
CA VAL A 104 1.71 -5.30 14.15
C VAL A 104 2.65 -5.17 15.34
N ALA A 105 2.31 -4.29 16.29
CA ALA A 105 3.02 -4.18 17.56
C ALA A 105 2.86 -5.47 18.39
N ALA A 106 3.85 -5.78 19.25
CA ALA A 106 3.83 -6.96 20.10
C ALA A 106 2.60 -7.05 21.03
N SER A 107 2.05 -5.89 21.41
CA SER A 107 0.86 -5.75 22.25
C SER A 107 -0.45 -5.68 21.47
N TYR A 108 -0.41 -5.91 20.17
CA TYR A 108 -1.59 -5.78 19.30
C TYR A 108 -2.84 -6.48 19.86
N ALA A 109 -2.72 -7.71 20.31
CA ALA A 109 -3.85 -8.49 20.80
C ALA A 109 -4.55 -7.81 22.01
N ASP A 110 -3.76 -7.28 22.93
CA ASP A 110 -4.28 -6.59 24.12
C ASP A 110 -4.80 -5.20 23.75
N GLY A 111 -4.06 -4.45 22.96
CA GLY A 111 -4.42 -3.08 22.56
C GLY A 111 -5.66 -3.02 21.70
N SER A 112 -5.76 -3.86 20.67
CA SER A 112 -6.93 -3.90 19.79
C SER A 112 -8.19 -4.42 20.51
N ALA A 113 -8.04 -5.30 21.49
CA ALA A 113 -9.15 -5.79 22.29
C ALA A 113 -9.68 -4.74 23.29
N THR A 114 -8.80 -3.85 23.78
CA THR A 114 -9.16 -2.82 24.74
C THR A 114 -9.64 -1.52 24.12
N ASP A 115 -9.19 -1.22 22.92
CA ASP A 115 -9.50 0.04 22.22
C ASP A 115 -9.54 -0.16 20.69
N PRO A 116 -10.51 -0.94 20.17
CA PRO A 116 -10.59 -1.25 18.75
C PRO A 116 -10.92 -0.04 17.87
N ASP A 117 -11.49 1.02 18.47
CA ASP A 117 -11.92 2.22 17.76
C ASP A 117 -10.88 3.35 17.81
N THR A 118 -9.70 3.11 18.39
CA THR A 118 -8.64 4.11 18.41
C THR A 118 -8.17 4.39 16.98
N PHE A 119 -8.19 5.65 16.61
CA PHE A 119 -7.84 6.13 15.28
C PHE A 119 -7.05 7.44 15.34
N PHE A 120 -6.42 7.79 14.25
CA PHE A 120 -5.65 9.02 14.12
C PHE A 120 -5.82 9.65 12.74
N ASP A 121 -5.47 10.92 12.66
CA ASP A 121 -5.43 11.73 11.44
C ASP A 121 -4.27 11.23 10.55
N THR A 122 -4.59 10.57 9.44
CA THR A 122 -3.61 9.86 8.62
C THR A 122 -2.86 10.79 7.67
N TRP A 123 -1.59 10.47 7.41
CA TRP A 123 -0.77 11.13 6.40
C TRP A 123 0.07 10.13 5.63
N ILE A 124 0.15 10.30 4.32
CA ILE A 124 0.94 9.45 3.43
C ILE A 124 1.83 10.29 2.51
N ALA A 125 2.98 9.73 2.14
CA ALA A 125 3.82 10.27 1.07
C ALA A 125 4.40 9.15 0.22
N LEU A 126 4.51 9.41 -1.10
CA LEU A 126 5.31 8.61 -2.01
C LEU A 126 6.65 9.31 -2.21
N GLU A 127 7.73 8.61 -1.91
CA GLU A 127 9.08 9.12 -2.00
C GLU A 127 9.93 8.23 -2.91
N ARG A 128 10.85 8.85 -3.65
CA ARG A 128 11.79 8.17 -4.54
C ARG A 128 13.21 8.30 -4.03
N ALA A 129 13.94 7.19 -4.01
CA ALA A 129 15.39 7.20 -3.80
C ALA A 129 16.08 7.85 -4.99
N THR A 130 16.84 8.92 -4.76
CA THR A 130 17.42 9.70 -5.87
C THR A 130 18.67 9.05 -6.49
N ALA A 131 19.32 8.14 -5.76
CA ALA A 131 20.58 7.51 -6.18
C ALA A 131 20.45 6.03 -6.53
N ILE A 132 19.23 5.42 -6.40
CA ILE A 132 19.05 3.98 -6.60
C ILE A 132 18.21 3.74 -7.86
N VAL A 133 18.88 3.32 -8.93
CA VAL A 133 18.25 2.99 -10.22
C VAL A 133 18.51 1.54 -10.66
N ASN A 134 19.35 0.80 -9.93
CA ASN A 134 19.57 -0.62 -10.14
C ASN A 134 19.30 -1.39 -8.85
N PRO A 135 18.69 -2.59 -8.93
CA PRO A 135 18.41 -3.37 -7.73
C PRO A 135 19.68 -3.77 -6.96
N GLY A 136 20.78 -4.01 -7.64
CA GLY A 136 22.06 -4.33 -7.00
C GLY A 136 22.62 -3.23 -6.08
N ASP A 137 22.19 -1.99 -6.25
CA ASP A 137 22.66 -0.85 -5.44
C ASP A 137 21.81 -0.67 -4.16
N ILE A 138 20.65 -1.35 -4.05
CA ILE A 138 19.68 -1.12 -2.98
C ILE A 138 20.32 -1.37 -1.61
N ARG A 139 20.92 -2.54 -1.40
CA ARG A 139 21.47 -2.97 -0.10
C ARG A 139 22.50 -1.98 0.46
N ASP A 140 23.37 -1.48 -0.39
CA ASP A 140 24.48 -0.61 0.02
C ASP A 140 24.09 0.85 0.15
N ALA A 141 23.10 1.30 -0.63
CA ALA A 141 22.78 2.71 -0.75
C ALA A 141 21.50 3.14 0.02
N VAL A 142 20.59 2.22 0.35
CA VAL A 142 19.28 2.58 0.92
C VAL A 142 19.36 3.37 2.23
N ALA A 143 20.34 3.06 3.07
CA ALA A 143 20.50 3.72 4.37
C ALA A 143 20.96 5.18 4.26
N THR A 144 21.58 5.57 3.15
CA THR A 144 22.19 6.88 2.96
C THR A 144 21.63 7.67 1.78
N THR A 145 20.81 7.05 0.94
CA THR A 145 20.21 7.72 -0.22
C THR A 145 19.28 8.84 0.22
N PRO A 146 19.34 10.01 -0.42
CA PRO A 146 18.33 11.03 -0.24
C PRO A 146 16.99 10.56 -0.83
N TRP A 147 15.91 10.85 -0.12
CA TRP A 147 14.55 10.57 -0.54
C TRP A 147 13.87 11.84 -1.04
N LEU A 148 13.39 11.82 -2.26
CA LEU A 148 12.61 12.91 -2.86
C LEU A 148 11.12 12.59 -2.70
N THR A 149 10.39 13.42 -1.97
CA THR A 149 8.93 13.32 -1.90
C THR A 149 8.34 13.77 -3.23
N LEU A 150 7.66 12.85 -3.90
CA LEU A 150 6.97 13.12 -5.17
C LEU A 150 5.59 13.71 -4.91
N ALA A 151 4.86 13.15 -3.96
CA ALA A 151 3.55 13.63 -3.57
C ALA A 151 3.22 13.19 -2.14
N SER A 152 2.31 13.92 -1.48
CA SER A 152 1.79 13.57 -0.15
C SER A 152 0.34 14.01 0.00
N ASN A 153 -0.38 13.38 0.91
CA ASN A 153 -1.75 13.75 1.25
C ASN A 153 -2.06 13.37 2.71
N ASP A 154 -2.89 14.16 3.36
CA ASP A 154 -3.39 13.94 4.72
C ASP A 154 -4.90 13.67 4.74
N ASP A 155 -5.67 14.40 3.95
CA ASP A 155 -7.12 14.30 3.88
C ASP A 155 -7.61 13.93 2.48
N SER A 156 -8.63 13.08 2.40
CA SER A 156 -9.30 12.81 1.13
C SER A 156 -10.79 12.57 1.33
N SER A 157 -11.61 13.37 0.65
CA SER A 157 -13.06 13.16 0.59
C SER A 157 -13.46 11.91 -0.21
N GLU A 158 -12.52 11.30 -0.91
CA GLU A 158 -12.73 10.05 -1.64
C GLU A 158 -12.64 8.81 -0.72
N MET A 159 -12.17 9.02 0.53
CA MET A 159 -12.02 7.98 1.52
C MET A 159 -13.23 7.95 2.47
N PRO A 160 -13.55 6.78 3.05
CA PRO A 160 -14.52 6.72 4.14
C PRO A 160 -14.11 7.65 5.29
N PRO A 161 -15.07 8.35 5.92
CA PRO A 161 -14.75 9.14 7.10
C PRO A 161 -14.32 8.26 8.27
N GLN A 162 -13.60 8.84 9.21
CA GLN A 162 -13.36 8.24 10.52
C GLN A 162 -14.67 8.08 11.30
N PRO A 163 -14.73 7.26 12.36
CA PRO A 163 -15.95 7.07 13.18
C PRO A 163 -16.53 8.37 13.74
N SER A 164 -15.69 9.39 13.93
CA SER A 164 -16.12 10.75 14.32
C SER A 164 -16.87 11.51 13.22
N GLY A 165 -16.88 10.99 11.99
CA GLY A 165 -17.39 11.69 10.80
C GLY A 165 -16.38 12.62 10.12
N SER A 166 -15.15 12.73 10.66
CA SER A 166 -14.08 13.54 10.08
C SER A 166 -13.46 12.87 8.85
N GLN A 167 -13.06 13.65 7.86
CA GLN A 167 -12.42 13.17 6.63
C GLN A 167 -10.88 13.14 6.78
N TYR A 168 -10.38 12.43 7.77
CA TYR A 168 -8.95 12.37 8.09
C TYR A 168 -8.27 11.10 7.57
N ASN A 169 -8.80 10.50 6.52
CA ASN A 169 -8.22 9.35 5.85
C ASN A 169 -7.60 9.76 4.51
N SER A 170 -6.42 9.22 4.22
CA SER A 170 -5.58 9.68 3.12
C SER A 170 -5.68 8.77 1.90
N LEU A 171 -5.79 9.40 0.73
CA LEU A 171 -5.60 8.77 -0.56
C LEU A 171 -4.62 9.59 -1.39
N LEU A 172 -3.64 8.94 -1.98
CA LEU A 172 -2.67 9.55 -2.87
C LEU A 172 -2.68 8.81 -4.20
N ARG A 173 -2.82 9.54 -5.29
CA ARG A 173 -2.67 9.04 -6.66
C ARG A 173 -1.56 9.80 -7.37
N VAL A 174 -0.56 9.08 -7.82
CA VAL A 174 0.57 9.64 -8.56
C VAL A 174 0.55 9.05 -9.96
N THR A 175 0.42 9.90 -10.95
CA THR A 175 0.41 9.53 -12.37
C THR A 175 1.72 9.94 -13.03
N ALA A 176 2.16 9.18 -14.03
CA ALA A 176 3.40 9.48 -14.75
C ALA A 176 3.35 10.83 -15.50
N ASP A 177 2.17 11.36 -15.78
CA ASP A 177 2.00 12.68 -16.39
C ASP A 177 2.28 13.83 -15.42
N ALA A 178 1.98 13.62 -14.13
CA ALA A 178 2.22 14.61 -13.09
C ALA A 178 3.64 14.50 -12.52
N GLU A 179 4.04 13.26 -12.17
CA GLU A 179 5.36 12.95 -11.61
C GLU A 179 5.89 11.65 -12.24
N PRO A 180 7.03 11.67 -12.94
CA PRO A 180 7.55 10.48 -13.61
C PRO A 180 7.84 9.33 -12.63
N LEU A 181 7.06 8.27 -12.72
CA LEU A 181 7.26 7.03 -11.98
C LEU A 181 8.22 6.13 -12.75
N VAL A 182 9.47 6.58 -12.87
CA VAL A 182 10.52 5.89 -13.64
C VAL A 182 11.14 4.77 -12.84
N ARG A 183 11.99 3.95 -13.49
CA ARG A 183 12.76 2.89 -12.84
C ARG A 183 13.47 3.38 -11.59
N GLY A 184 13.35 2.62 -10.50
CA GLY A 184 14.04 2.93 -9.24
C GLY A 184 13.36 2.35 -8.02
N LEU A 185 13.97 2.65 -6.88
CA LEU A 185 13.43 2.33 -5.57
C LEU A 185 12.57 3.48 -5.08
N TYR A 186 11.39 3.13 -4.59
CA TYR A 186 10.47 4.04 -3.93
C TYR A 186 10.17 3.53 -2.53
N ARG A 187 9.72 4.41 -1.67
CA ARG A 187 9.05 4.06 -0.42
C ARG A 187 7.78 4.86 -0.25
N ILE A 188 6.83 4.27 0.42
CA ILE A 188 5.62 4.94 0.87
C ILE A 188 5.75 5.10 2.38
N ALA A 189 5.67 6.35 2.84
CA ALA A 189 5.69 6.69 4.25
C ALA A 189 4.26 6.81 4.75
N PHE A 190 3.97 6.13 5.85
CA PHE A 190 2.69 6.17 6.56
C PHE A 190 2.93 6.73 7.96
N THR A 191 2.18 7.76 8.33
CA THR A 191 2.32 8.44 9.62
C THR A 191 1.03 9.20 9.97
N THR A 192 1.06 9.97 11.05
CA THR A 192 0.02 10.93 11.39
C THR A 192 0.33 12.32 10.81
N TYR A 193 -0.71 13.08 10.45
CA TYR A 193 -0.58 14.47 10.06
C TYR A 193 -0.06 15.32 11.22
N ARG A 194 -0.53 15.07 12.44
CA ARG A 194 -0.15 15.81 13.64
C ARG A 194 1.17 15.33 14.23
N SER A 195 1.86 16.20 14.94
CA SER A 195 3.00 15.80 15.78
C SER A 195 2.50 14.96 16.95
N GLY A 196 3.29 13.94 17.31
CA GLY A 196 2.96 13.03 18.40
C GLY A 196 3.03 11.57 17.96
N PRO A 197 2.74 10.65 18.88
CA PRO A 197 2.70 9.24 18.58
C PRO A 197 1.53 8.93 17.63
N VAL A 198 1.74 8.00 16.71
CA VAL A 198 0.67 7.32 16.03
C VAL A 198 0.05 6.34 17.01
N GLN A 199 -1.26 6.35 17.13
CA GLN A 199 -1.96 5.47 18.06
C GLN A 199 -3.24 4.97 17.41
N GLY A 200 -3.39 3.64 17.38
CA GLY A 200 -4.54 2.97 16.82
C GLY A 200 -4.21 2.06 15.65
N THR A 201 -5.26 1.49 15.08
CA THR A 201 -5.15 0.60 13.92
C THR A 201 -5.18 1.38 12.62
N PHE A 202 -4.51 0.86 11.60
CA PHE A 202 -4.57 1.43 10.25
C PHE A 202 -4.43 0.35 9.19
N LEU A 203 -5.03 0.59 8.03
CA LEU A 203 -4.85 -0.19 6.82
C LEU A 203 -4.11 0.66 5.80
N ALA A 204 -2.93 0.19 5.36
CA ALA A 204 -2.12 0.79 4.33
C ALA A 204 -2.22 -0.06 3.06
N GLN A 205 -2.52 0.55 1.92
CA GLN A 205 -2.64 -0.16 0.66
C GLN A 205 -1.90 0.55 -0.45
N VAL A 206 -1.28 -0.25 -1.31
CA VAL A 206 -0.60 0.17 -2.54
C VAL A 206 -1.23 -0.56 -3.71
N GLY A 207 -1.52 0.16 -4.77
CA GLY A 207 -2.14 -0.44 -5.94
C GLY A 207 -1.84 0.27 -7.24
N ALA A 208 -2.12 -0.42 -8.34
CA ALA A 208 -2.01 0.11 -9.69
C ALA A 208 -3.21 -0.33 -10.54
N PRO A 209 -3.61 0.46 -11.57
CA PRO A 209 -4.74 0.12 -12.44
C PRO A 209 -4.45 -1.06 -13.35
N ILE A 210 -3.18 -1.39 -13.54
CA ILE A 210 -2.71 -2.55 -14.30
C ILE A 210 -1.61 -3.25 -13.52
N GLU A 211 -1.46 -4.53 -13.71
CA GLU A 211 -0.28 -5.25 -13.23
C GLU A 211 0.98 -4.69 -13.91
N LEU A 212 2.00 -4.44 -13.11
CA LEU A 212 3.29 -3.90 -13.57
C LEU A 212 4.34 -5.02 -13.48
N PRO A 213 4.66 -5.69 -14.59
CA PRO A 213 5.59 -6.82 -14.56
C PRO A 213 6.94 -6.48 -13.94
N GLY A 214 7.40 -7.31 -13.01
CA GLY A 214 8.65 -7.13 -12.27
C GLY A 214 8.63 -6.01 -11.23
N THR A 215 7.47 -5.41 -10.96
CA THR A 215 7.28 -4.53 -9.82
C THR A 215 7.14 -5.38 -8.56
N VAL A 216 7.89 -5.00 -7.54
CA VAL A 216 7.88 -5.69 -6.23
C VAL A 216 7.48 -4.69 -5.15
N VAL A 217 6.59 -5.10 -4.28
CA VAL A 217 6.18 -4.35 -3.09
C VAL A 217 6.47 -5.20 -1.86
N ALA A 218 7.18 -4.65 -0.90
CA ALA A 218 7.51 -5.35 0.34
C ALA A 218 7.52 -4.40 1.54
N ARG A 219 7.34 -4.99 2.72
CA ARG A 219 7.37 -4.28 3.99
C ARG A 219 8.77 -3.80 4.37
N ASP A 220 9.78 -4.51 3.95
CA ASP A 220 11.17 -4.21 4.27
C ASP A 220 12.10 -4.49 3.08
N ILE A 221 13.33 -4.02 3.19
CA ILE A 221 14.32 -4.09 2.12
C ILE A 221 14.80 -5.52 1.85
N GLU A 222 14.92 -6.36 2.87
CA GLU A 222 15.41 -7.73 2.67
C GLU A 222 14.36 -8.57 1.93
N THR A 223 13.10 -8.43 2.30
CA THR A 223 11.98 -9.06 1.59
C THR A 223 11.88 -8.54 0.16
N LEU A 224 12.08 -7.22 -0.05
CA LEU A 224 12.08 -6.64 -1.39
C LEU A 224 13.18 -7.24 -2.27
N LEU A 225 14.41 -7.33 -1.75
CA LEU A 225 15.55 -7.87 -2.49
C LEU A 225 15.37 -9.34 -2.83
N ALA A 226 14.89 -10.15 -1.89
CA ALA A 226 14.62 -11.55 -2.13
C ALA A 226 13.62 -11.76 -3.27
N ALA A 227 12.55 -10.95 -3.31
CA ALA A 227 11.53 -11.03 -4.36
C ALA A 227 11.95 -10.44 -5.72
N ILE A 228 12.99 -9.59 -5.76
CA ILE A 228 13.56 -9.11 -7.04
C ILE A 228 14.48 -10.17 -7.69
N GLU A 229 15.11 -11.02 -6.86
CA GLU A 229 16.05 -12.06 -7.32
C GLU A 229 15.34 -13.34 -7.83
N GLU A 230 14.07 -13.55 -7.52
CA GLU A 230 13.23 -14.65 -8.01
C GLU A 230 12.76 -14.42 -9.46
#